data_b3b3baa041f0a45ec119be35852e6dea
#
_entry.id   b3b3baa041f0a45ec119be35852e6dea
#
_cell.length_a   1.000
_cell.length_b   1.000
_cell.length_c   1.000
_cell.angle_alpha   90.00
_cell.angle_beta   90.00
_cell.angle_gamma   90.00
#
_symmetry.space_group_name_H-M   'P 1'
#
loop_
_entity.id
_entity.type
_entity.pdbx_description
1 polymer ?
#
loop_
_entity_poly.entity_id
_entity_poly.type
_entity_poly.pdbx_seq_one_letter_code
_entity_poly.pdbx_strand_id
1 'polypeptide(L)'
;DNIVYLNLISAEEFGATIEAFTYPDEFEQCDGTATPTPGVAVGQQNRKMFGLSYRTKVGNDLVGQDYGYKLHLIYGAQAAPSEKAYGTVNDTPEPITFSWELTTTPVDPETSVSGVPLKPMASLVIDSTQVNAAKLLELEDMLYGTPGTDPQLPTPKVVLALFAGTVLEATPVMPAYNSTTKVITIPVTTGIDYTINNVVRTGDVTITTDTVVEAKPKAGYKLPVVTDKDWLFEF
;
A
#
# COMPACT_ATOMS: atom_id res chain seq x y z
N ASP A 1 50.59 4.96 10.61
CA ASP A 1 49.35 4.26 11.01
C ASP A 1 48.23 4.67 10.07
N ASN A 2 47.89 3.76 9.18
CA ASN A 2 46.84 4.01 8.20
C ASN A 2 45.50 3.47 8.78
N ILE A 3 44.97 4.18 9.79
CA ILE A 3 43.69 3.83 10.43
C ILE A 3 42.60 4.64 9.73
N VAL A 4 41.58 3.94 9.21
CA VAL A 4 40.38 4.58 8.66
C VAL A 4 39.54 5.08 9.84
N TYR A 5 39.52 6.39 10.05
CA TYR A 5 38.78 7.04 11.14
C TYR A 5 37.30 7.27 10.82
N LEU A 6 36.92 7.28 9.54
CA LEU A 6 35.55 7.52 9.11
C LEU A 6 35.25 6.71 7.85
N ASN A 7 34.26 5.82 7.95
CA ASN A 7 33.66 5.13 6.81
C ASN A 7 32.21 5.61 6.70
N LEU A 8 31.94 6.55 5.82
CA LEU A 8 30.59 7.01 5.50
C LEU A 8 30.03 6.14 4.39
N ILE A 9 29.18 5.18 4.77
CA ILE A 9 28.38 4.43 3.82
C ILE A 9 27.12 5.26 3.57
N SER A 10 26.93 5.73 2.33
CA SER A 10 25.66 6.38 1.94
C SER A 10 24.51 5.39 2.07
N ALA A 11 23.29 5.92 2.33
CA ALA A 11 22.09 5.08 2.29
C ALA A 11 21.96 4.48 0.89
N GLU A 12 21.62 3.19 0.84
CA GLU A 12 21.30 2.52 -0.42
C GLU A 12 19.96 3.06 -0.94
N GLU A 13 19.96 3.50 -2.19
CA GLU A 13 18.76 3.96 -2.88
C GLU A 13 18.25 2.84 -3.79
N PHE A 14 16.96 2.50 -3.66
CA PHE A 14 16.32 1.57 -4.58
C PHE A 14 15.82 2.35 -5.80
N GLY A 15 16.26 1.96 -6.99
CA GLY A 15 15.79 2.45 -8.28
C GLY A 15 15.25 1.30 -9.13
N ALA A 16 14.30 1.58 -9.98
CA ALA A 16 13.74 0.62 -10.93
C ALA A 16 13.18 1.35 -12.15
N THR A 17 12.93 0.62 -13.23
CA THR A 17 12.19 1.12 -14.39
C THR A 17 10.93 0.29 -14.58
N ILE A 18 9.79 0.95 -14.75
CA ILE A 18 8.54 0.31 -15.15
C ILE A 18 8.31 0.59 -16.63
N GLU A 19 8.07 -0.47 -17.38
CA GLU A 19 7.64 -0.38 -18.79
C GLU A 19 6.25 -0.99 -18.95
N ALA A 20 5.37 -0.32 -19.68
CA ALA A 20 4.01 -0.78 -19.93
C ALA A 20 3.48 -0.31 -21.27
N PHE A 21 2.57 -1.05 -21.87
CA PHE A 21 1.85 -0.65 -23.07
C PHE A 21 0.62 0.21 -22.76
N THR A 22 0.12 0.13 -21.53
CA THR A 22 -0.97 0.95 -20.99
C THR A 22 -0.88 1.02 -19.48
N TYR A 23 -1.58 1.95 -18.87
CA TYR A 23 -1.66 2.11 -17.42
C TYR A 23 -3.08 2.54 -17.00
N PRO A 24 -3.51 2.24 -15.78
CA PRO A 24 -4.83 2.64 -15.28
C PRO A 24 -4.89 4.16 -15.00
N ASP A 25 -6.10 4.72 -15.06
CA ASP A 25 -6.33 6.17 -14.86
C ASP A 25 -5.83 6.65 -13.48
N GLU A 26 -5.85 5.79 -12.46
CA GLU A 26 -5.35 6.09 -11.11
C GLU A 26 -3.86 6.42 -11.10
N PHE A 27 -3.10 5.89 -12.05
CA PHE A 27 -1.66 6.15 -12.18
C PHE A 27 -1.35 7.53 -12.77
N GLU A 28 -2.31 8.20 -13.41
CA GLU A 28 -2.12 9.54 -13.97
C GLU A 28 -1.57 10.54 -12.95
N GLN A 29 -2.05 10.48 -11.70
CA GLN A 29 -1.57 11.33 -10.62
C GLN A 29 -0.10 11.05 -10.25
N CYS A 30 0.38 9.84 -10.47
CA CYS A 30 1.77 9.44 -10.25
C CYS A 30 2.65 9.83 -11.44
N ASP A 31 2.10 9.87 -12.64
CA ASP A 31 2.75 10.35 -13.86
C ASP A 31 2.77 11.89 -13.99
N GLY A 32 2.12 12.62 -13.08
CA GLY A 32 2.07 14.08 -13.10
C GLY A 32 1.03 14.63 -14.07
N THR A 33 -0.05 13.89 -14.28
CA THR A 33 -1.21 14.29 -15.06
C THR A 33 -2.41 14.48 -14.12
N ALA A 34 -3.23 15.47 -14.39
CA ALA A 34 -4.54 15.68 -13.77
C ALA A 34 -5.62 15.73 -14.82
N THR A 35 -6.76 15.12 -14.52
CA THR A 35 -7.94 15.08 -15.42
C THR A 35 -9.10 15.85 -14.77
N PRO A 36 -9.11 17.20 -14.88
CA PRO A 36 -10.12 18.04 -14.23
C PRO A 36 -11.54 17.85 -14.82
N THR A 37 -11.62 17.37 -16.04
CA THR A 37 -12.87 17.08 -16.74
C THR A 37 -12.65 15.84 -17.62
N PRO A 38 -13.61 14.92 -17.76
CA PRO A 38 -13.48 13.77 -18.62
C PRO A 38 -12.99 14.14 -20.04
N GLY A 39 -11.89 13.49 -20.47
CA GLY A 39 -11.28 13.72 -21.78
C GLY A 39 -10.34 14.94 -21.87
N VAL A 40 -10.09 15.67 -20.77
CA VAL A 40 -9.15 16.79 -20.70
C VAL A 40 -8.04 16.49 -19.70
N ALA A 41 -6.87 16.18 -20.18
CA ALA A 41 -5.69 15.90 -19.36
C ALA A 41 -4.74 17.10 -19.32
N VAL A 42 -4.28 17.48 -18.13
CA VAL A 42 -3.33 18.55 -17.87
C VAL A 42 -2.04 17.95 -17.31
N GLY A 43 -0.97 18.04 -18.06
CA GLY A 43 0.35 17.56 -17.68
C GLY A 43 1.09 18.50 -16.72
N GLN A 44 2.32 18.10 -16.31
CA GLN A 44 3.24 18.88 -15.46
C GLN A 44 2.68 19.21 -14.07
N GLN A 45 1.83 18.34 -13.56
CA GLN A 45 1.29 18.45 -12.20
C GLN A 45 2.21 17.77 -11.17
N ASN A 46 1.97 18.08 -9.90
CA ASN A 46 2.70 17.43 -8.80
C ASN A 46 2.46 15.93 -8.84
N ARG A 47 3.55 15.16 -8.83
CA ARG A 47 3.52 13.71 -8.86
C ARG A 47 3.27 13.16 -7.47
N LYS A 48 2.34 12.23 -7.33
CA LYS A 48 2.11 11.50 -6.09
C LYS A 48 3.07 10.33 -5.96
N MET A 49 3.52 10.09 -4.73
CA MET A 49 4.19 8.83 -4.40
C MET A 49 3.19 7.70 -4.38
N PHE A 50 3.67 6.50 -4.71
CA PHE A 50 2.88 5.28 -4.73
C PHE A 50 3.67 4.10 -4.18
N GLY A 51 2.99 3.00 -3.94
CA GLY A 51 3.59 1.71 -3.68
C GLY A 51 3.35 0.76 -4.85
N LEU A 52 4.23 -0.23 -4.98
CA LEU A 52 4.17 -1.22 -6.04
C LEU A 52 4.36 -2.61 -5.44
N SER A 53 3.56 -3.59 -5.90
CA SER A 53 3.83 -4.99 -5.65
C SER A 53 3.95 -5.76 -6.96
N TYR A 54 4.91 -6.68 -7.03
CA TYR A 54 5.07 -7.57 -8.16
C TYR A 54 5.64 -8.92 -7.73
N ARG A 55 5.50 -9.93 -8.57
CA ARG A 55 6.00 -11.29 -8.33
C ARG A 55 7.08 -11.66 -9.32
N THR A 56 8.12 -12.34 -8.83
CA THR A 56 9.08 -13.06 -9.66
C THR A 56 8.99 -14.55 -9.38
N LYS A 57 8.90 -15.37 -10.43
CA LYS A 57 8.85 -16.83 -10.28
C LYS A 57 10.18 -17.39 -9.79
N VAL A 58 10.10 -18.42 -8.95
CA VAL A 58 11.26 -19.21 -8.51
C VAL A 58 11.06 -20.63 -9.03
N GLY A 59 11.98 -21.08 -9.86
CA GLY A 59 11.99 -22.44 -10.39
C GLY A 59 13.01 -23.33 -9.72
N ASN A 60 12.82 -24.64 -9.86
CA ASN A 60 13.84 -25.65 -9.58
C ASN A 60 13.85 -26.75 -10.66
N ASP A 61 14.86 -27.60 -10.64
CA ASP A 61 15.05 -28.65 -11.65
C ASP A 61 14.02 -29.77 -11.58
N LEU A 62 13.26 -29.88 -10.48
CA LEU A 62 12.29 -30.95 -10.26
C LEU A 62 10.85 -30.55 -10.67
N VAL A 63 10.45 -29.31 -10.38
CA VAL A 63 9.07 -28.83 -10.57
C VAL A 63 9.02 -27.73 -11.65
N GLY A 64 10.16 -27.26 -12.12
CA GLY A 64 10.24 -26.19 -13.11
C GLY A 64 9.86 -24.83 -12.49
N GLN A 65 9.13 -24.00 -13.23
CA GLN A 65 8.78 -22.63 -12.82
C GLN A 65 7.63 -22.53 -11.80
N ASP A 66 7.02 -23.66 -11.43
CA ASP A 66 5.88 -23.70 -10.49
C ASP A 66 6.33 -24.04 -9.05
N TYR A 67 7.66 -24.01 -8.79
CA TYR A 67 8.19 -24.25 -7.45
C TYR A 67 7.78 -23.19 -6.43
N GLY A 68 7.74 -21.93 -6.83
CA GLY A 68 7.35 -20.83 -5.95
C GLY A 68 7.51 -19.46 -6.62
N TYR A 69 7.41 -18.42 -5.80
CA TYR A 69 7.63 -17.04 -6.25
C TYR A 69 8.15 -16.18 -5.11
N LYS A 70 8.75 -15.06 -5.47
CA LYS A 70 9.06 -13.98 -4.54
C LYS A 70 8.09 -12.83 -4.79
N LEU A 71 7.45 -12.39 -3.73
CA LEU A 71 6.58 -11.22 -3.72
C LEU A 71 7.43 -10.02 -3.30
N HIS A 72 7.50 -9.02 -4.16
CA HIS A 72 8.25 -7.79 -3.94
C HIS A 72 7.27 -6.68 -3.61
N LEU A 73 7.55 -5.94 -2.54
CA LEU A 73 6.79 -4.77 -2.10
C LEU A 73 7.74 -3.57 -2.13
N ILE A 74 7.40 -2.55 -2.91
CA ILE A 74 8.17 -1.32 -3.05
C ILE A 74 7.37 -0.18 -2.45
N TYR A 75 8.02 0.58 -1.59
CA TYR A 75 7.44 1.70 -0.85
C TYR A 75 8.05 3.03 -1.27
N GLY A 76 7.25 4.09 -1.15
CA GLY A 76 7.71 5.45 -1.37
C GLY A 76 8.23 5.71 -2.78
N ALA A 77 7.72 4.99 -3.78
CA ALA A 77 8.12 5.15 -5.17
C ALA A 77 7.53 6.44 -5.76
N GLN A 78 8.33 7.11 -6.57
CA GLN A 78 7.93 8.26 -7.35
C GLN A 78 8.44 8.09 -8.79
N ALA A 79 7.54 8.23 -9.76
CA ALA A 79 7.90 8.17 -11.16
C ALA A 79 8.60 9.46 -11.59
N ALA A 80 9.79 9.35 -12.18
CA ALA A 80 10.47 10.49 -12.80
C ALA A 80 9.76 10.92 -14.09
N PRO A 81 9.90 12.18 -14.52
CA PRO A 81 9.46 12.60 -15.84
C PRO A 81 10.13 11.74 -16.93
N SER A 82 9.32 11.16 -17.79
CA SER A 82 9.81 10.33 -18.91
C SER A 82 9.40 10.92 -20.25
N GLU A 83 10.16 10.60 -21.29
CA GLU A 83 9.79 10.91 -22.66
C GLU A 83 8.68 9.96 -23.08
N LYS A 84 7.64 10.49 -23.75
CA LYS A 84 6.58 9.70 -24.39
C LYS A 84 6.76 9.84 -25.89
N ALA A 85 7.22 8.78 -26.53
CA ALA A 85 7.38 8.74 -27.98
C ALA A 85 6.05 8.35 -28.63
N TYR A 86 5.59 9.16 -29.60
CA TYR A 86 4.42 8.87 -30.42
C TYR A 86 4.87 8.59 -31.84
N GLY A 87 4.75 7.34 -32.27
CA GLY A 87 5.03 6.93 -33.66
C GLY A 87 3.82 7.12 -34.57
N THR A 88 4.07 7.49 -35.81
CA THR A 88 3.03 7.46 -36.86
C THR A 88 2.80 6.02 -37.28
N VAL A 89 1.54 5.64 -37.55
CA VAL A 89 1.19 4.33 -38.06
C VAL A 89 1.86 4.11 -39.43
N ASN A 90 2.60 3.01 -39.54
CA ASN A 90 3.26 2.56 -40.77
C ASN A 90 2.79 1.14 -41.10
N ASP A 91 3.39 0.51 -42.12
CA ASP A 91 3.05 -0.85 -42.57
C ASP A 91 3.34 -1.94 -41.51
N THR A 92 4.11 -1.61 -40.48
CA THR A 92 4.42 -2.48 -39.32
C THR A 92 4.13 -1.71 -38.03
N PRO A 93 2.86 -1.67 -37.57
CA PRO A 93 2.52 -0.92 -36.35
C PRO A 93 3.18 -1.57 -35.14
N GLU A 94 3.96 -0.77 -34.40
CA GLU A 94 4.52 -1.14 -33.12
C GLU A 94 3.71 -0.46 -32.00
N PRO A 95 3.39 -1.16 -30.90
CA PRO A 95 2.70 -0.54 -29.78
C PRO A 95 3.60 0.50 -29.11
N ILE A 96 3.00 1.60 -28.68
CA ILE A 96 3.69 2.60 -27.87
C ILE A 96 4.03 1.97 -26.52
N THR A 97 5.27 2.08 -26.10
CA THR A 97 5.73 1.65 -24.80
C THR A 97 5.95 2.88 -23.92
N PHE A 98 5.28 2.90 -22.77
CA PHE A 98 5.52 3.87 -21.71
C PHE A 98 6.62 3.35 -20.80
N SER A 99 7.55 4.20 -20.41
CA SER A 99 8.66 3.86 -19.51
C SER A 99 8.79 4.94 -18.44
N TRP A 100 8.87 4.51 -17.17
CA TRP A 100 9.08 5.41 -16.03
C TRP A 100 10.25 4.91 -15.20
N GLU A 101 11.23 5.78 -15.02
CA GLU A 101 12.26 5.57 -14.03
C GLU A 101 11.70 5.90 -12.65
N LEU A 102 11.92 5.01 -11.69
CA LEU A 102 11.45 5.17 -10.31
C LEU A 102 12.60 5.55 -9.40
N THR A 103 12.36 6.58 -8.61
CA THR A 103 13.15 6.87 -7.41
C THR A 103 12.33 6.52 -6.18
N THR A 104 12.98 6.23 -5.05
CA THR A 104 12.26 5.87 -3.83
C THR A 104 12.69 6.72 -2.66
N THR A 105 11.74 7.01 -1.79
CA THR A 105 11.98 7.57 -0.45
C THR A 105 11.81 6.45 0.56
N PRO A 106 12.89 6.00 1.25
CA PRO A 106 12.79 4.92 2.23
C PRO A 106 11.82 5.22 3.35
N VAL A 107 11.04 4.22 3.76
CA VAL A 107 10.04 4.28 4.84
C VAL A 107 10.61 3.60 6.08
N ASP A 108 10.38 4.19 7.25
CA ASP A 108 10.78 3.56 8.51
C ASP A 108 9.84 2.36 8.80
N PRO A 109 10.38 1.14 8.96
CA PRO A 109 9.58 -0.04 9.31
C PRO A 109 9.06 -0.01 10.76
N GLU A 110 9.50 0.94 11.59
CA GLU A 110 9.11 1.11 13.00
C GLU A 110 9.22 -0.21 13.80
N THR A 111 10.20 -1.03 13.49
CA THR A 111 10.39 -2.33 14.13
C THR A 111 11.87 -2.65 14.32
N SER A 112 12.15 -3.67 15.13
CA SER A 112 13.50 -4.10 15.43
C SER A 112 13.64 -5.61 15.29
N VAL A 113 14.83 -6.08 14.96
CA VAL A 113 15.21 -7.49 14.98
C VAL A 113 16.24 -7.70 16.07
N SER A 114 15.93 -8.60 17.02
CA SER A 114 16.80 -8.88 18.18
C SER A 114 17.19 -7.61 18.97
N GLY A 115 16.27 -6.64 19.08
CA GLY A 115 16.49 -5.38 19.80
C GLY A 115 17.25 -4.31 18.99
N VAL A 116 17.65 -4.59 17.75
CA VAL A 116 18.30 -3.61 16.86
C VAL A 116 17.23 -3.03 15.92
N PRO A 117 17.01 -1.71 15.93
CA PRO A 117 16.09 -1.08 15.01
C PRO A 117 16.50 -1.33 13.54
N LEU A 118 15.52 -1.68 12.71
CA LEU A 118 15.74 -1.75 11.27
C LEU A 118 15.90 -0.33 10.70
N LYS A 119 16.73 -0.20 9.69
CA LYS A 119 16.89 1.06 8.95
C LYS A 119 15.68 1.30 8.05
N PRO A 120 15.40 2.56 7.68
CA PRO A 120 14.44 2.87 6.64
C PRO A 120 14.72 2.08 5.36
N MET A 121 13.65 1.59 4.74
CA MET A 121 13.72 0.70 3.59
C MET A 121 12.71 1.11 2.51
N ALA A 122 13.04 0.86 1.25
CA ALA A 122 12.12 1.06 0.13
C ALA A 122 11.67 -0.28 -0.49
N SER A 123 12.35 -1.38 -0.18
CA SER A 123 12.07 -2.70 -0.76
C SER A 123 11.94 -3.76 0.33
N LEU A 124 10.89 -4.59 0.24
CA LEU A 124 10.68 -5.77 1.07
C LEU A 124 10.34 -6.94 0.18
N VAL A 125 10.98 -8.08 0.40
CA VAL A 125 10.82 -9.28 -0.42
C VAL A 125 10.38 -10.44 0.46
N ILE A 126 9.31 -11.12 0.06
CA ILE A 126 8.77 -12.31 0.73
C ILE A 126 8.94 -13.51 -0.19
N ASP A 127 9.61 -14.54 0.29
CA ASP A 127 9.81 -15.80 -0.44
C ASP A 127 8.69 -16.79 -0.06
N SER A 128 7.81 -17.12 -1.03
CA SER A 128 6.68 -18.01 -0.82
C SER A 128 7.07 -19.41 -0.35
N THR A 129 8.30 -19.83 -0.62
CA THR A 129 8.79 -21.16 -0.24
C THR A 129 9.30 -21.22 1.20
N GLN A 130 9.50 -20.08 1.86
CA GLN A 130 10.09 -19.98 3.19
C GLN A 130 9.12 -19.50 4.26
N VAL A 131 8.02 -18.86 3.86
CA VAL A 131 7.04 -18.27 4.79
C VAL A 131 5.83 -19.18 5.01
N ASN A 132 5.06 -18.91 6.06
CA ASN A 132 3.80 -19.61 6.29
C ASN A 132 2.78 -19.26 5.20
N ALA A 133 2.25 -20.28 4.49
CA ALA A 133 1.35 -20.11 3.36
C ALA A 133 0.03 -19.38 3.73
N ALA A 134 -0.52 -19.63 4.94
CA ALA A 134 -1.72 -18.94 5.39
C ALA A 134 -1.47 -17.44 5.62
N LYS A 135 -0.29 -17.07 6.13
CA LYS A 135 0.11 -15.67 6.31
C LYS A 135 0.43 -14.98 4.99
N LEU A 136 0.96 -15.74 4.04
CA LEU A 136 1.16 -15.23 2.68
C LEU A 136 -0.17 -14.93 2.00
N LEU A 137 -1.16 -15.81 2.11
CA LEU A 137 -2.51 -15.60 1.59
C LEU A 137 -3.16 -14.36 2.25
N GLU A 138 -3.03 -14.20 3.57
CA GLU A 138 -3.52 -13.02 4.29
C GLU A 138 -2.90 -11.71 3.78
N LEU A 139 -1.60 -11.73 3.46
CA LEU A 139 -0.91 -10.59 2.83
C LEU A 139 -1.44 -10.33 1.41
N GLU A 140 -1.65 -11.39 0.63
CA GLU A 140 -2.18 -11.27 -0.74
C GLU A 140 -3.60 -10.76 -0.76
N ASP A 141 -4.44 -11.16 0.19
CA ASP A 141 -5.79 -10.62 0.38
C ASP A 141 -5.76 -9.11 0.68
N MET A 142 -4.78 -8.63 1.46
CA MET A 142 -4.59 -7.18 1.65
C MET A 142 -4.16 -6.48 0.36
N LEU A 143 -3.23 -7.07 -0.40
CA LEU A 143 -2.67 -6.46 -1.61
C LEU A 143 -3.65 -6.40 -2.78
N TYR A 144 -4.47 -7.43 -2.94
CA TYR A 144 -5.38 -7.54 -4.09
C TYR A 144 -6.83 -7.24 -3.75
N GLY A 145 -7.13 -7.09 -2.46
CA GLY A 145 -8.48 -6.94 -1.96
C GLY A 145 -9.28 -8.24 -1.97
N THR A 146 -10.40 -8.21 -1.27
CA THR A 146 -11.40 -9.28 -1.24
C THR A 146 -12.78 -8.68 -1.46
N PRO A 147 -13.83 -9.46 -1.73
CA PRO A 147 -15.18 -8.92 -1.85
C PRO A 147 -15.56 -8.07 -0.63
N GLY A 148 -15.68 -6.76 -0.82
CA GLY A 148 -15.99 -5.78 0.23
C GLY A 148 -14.78 -5.13 0.93
N THR A 149 -13.57 -5.42 0.49
CA THR A 149 -12.33 -4.78 1.00
C THR A 149 -11.45 -4.35 -0.17
N ASP A 150 -11.13 -3.05 -0.22
CA ASP A 150 -10.30 -2.50 -1.28
C ASP A 150 -8.84 -2.95 -1.15
N PRO A 151 -8.13 -3.11 -2.29
CA PRO A 151 -6.71 -3.38 -2.32
C PRO A 151 -5.91 -2.28 -1.61
N GLN A 152 -4.90 -2.68 -0.84
CA GLN A 152 -3.99 -1.73 -0.19
C GLN A 152 -2.60 -2.32 -0.04
N LEU A 153 -1.58 -1.48 -0.09
CA LEU A 153 -0.21 -1.86 0.27
C LEU A 153 -0.05 -1.69 1.79
N PRO A 154 0.07 -2.78 2.58
CA PRO A 154 0.28 -2.68 4.01
C PRO A 154 1.66 -2.08 4.31
N THR A 155 1.79 -1.35 5.43
CA THR A 155 3.07 -0.78 5.86
C THR A 155 4.10 -1.87 6.16
N PRO A 156 5.41 -1.59 6.06
CA PRO A 156 6.45 -2.57 6.41
C PRO A 156 6.27 -3.18 7.80
N LYS A 157 5.85 -2.38 8.78
CA LYS A 157 5.56 -2.82 10.15
C LYS A 157 4.49 -3.92 10.18
N VAL A 158 3.40 -3.75 9.44
CA VAL A 158 2.30 -4.73 9.36
C VAL A 158 2.79 -6.04 8.74
N VAL A 159 3.51 -5.95 7.63
CA VAL A 159 4.05 -7.13 6.93
C VAL A 159 5.01 -7.90 7.83
N LEU A 160 5.95 -7.21 8.46
CA LEU A 160 6.92 -7.84 9.36
C LEU A 160 6.23 -8.46 10.58
N ALA A 161 5.25 -7.80 11.17
CA ALA A 161 4.46 -8.33 12.29
C ALA A 161 3.65 -9.57 11.88
N LEU A 162 3.07 -9.57 10.69
CA LEU A 162 2.29 -10.68 10.15
C LEU A 162 3.12 -11.98 10.08
N PHE A 163 4.34 -11.91 9.56
CA PHE A 163 5.22 -13.08 9.44
C PHE A 163 5.95 -13.42 10.75
N ALA A 164 6.18 -12.44 11.62
CA ALA A 164 6.69 -12.71 12.97
C ALA A 164 5.64 -13.35 13.91
N GLY A 165 4.38 -13.44 13.49
CA GLY A 165 3.27 -13.88 14.31
C GLY A 165 2.89 -12.87 15.41
N THR A 166 3.38 -11.65 15.33
CA THR A 166 3.07 -10.58 16.27
C THR A 166 1.82 -9.85 15.81
N VAL A 167 0.86 -9.68 16.71
CA VAL A 167 -0.37 -8.91 16.47
C VAL A 167 -0.18 -7.52 17.05
N LEU A 168 -0.25 -6.51 16.22
CA LEU A 168 -0.13 -5.11 16.64
C LEU A 168 -1.40 -4.64 17.35
N GLU A 169 -1.25 -3.74 18.31
CA GLU A 169 -2.40 -3.12 18.97
C GLU A 169 -2.82 -1.85 18.19
N ALA A 170 -4.13 -1.70 17.91
CA ALA A 170 -4.69 -0.52 17.29
C ALA A 170 -5.85 0.00 18.15
N THR A 171 -5.77 1.26 18.55
CA THR A 171 -6.80 1.90 19.38
C THR A 171 -7.76 2.66 18.49
N PRO A 172 -9.07 2.33 18.51
CA PRO A 172 -10.05 3.06 17.73
C PRO A 172 -10.24 4.48 18.27
N VAL A 173 -10.57 5.38 17.36
CA VAL A 173 -10.93 6.76 17.67
C VAL A 173 -12.43 6.92 17.44
N MET A 174 -13.12 7.52 18.40
CA MET A 174 -14.56 7.77 18.31
C MET A 174 -14.85 8.67 17.08
N PRO A 175 -15.79 8.28 16.19
CA PRO A 175 -16.25 9.14 15.11
C PRO A 175 -16.87 10.43 15.63
N ALA A 176 -16.67 11.53 14.91
CA ALA A 176 -17.32 12.79 15.23
C ALA A 176 -18.76 12.80 14.69
N TYR A 177 -19.68 13.42 15.41
CA TYR A 177 -21.09 13.52 15.01
C TYR A 177 -21.61 14.94 15.08
N ASN A 178 -22.22 15.39 14.00
CA ASN A 178 -22.93 16.67 13.95
C ASN A 178 -24.44 16.42 13.99
N SER A 179 -25.06 16.67 15.15
CA SER A 179 -26.48 16.44 15.39
C SER A 179 -27.41 17.37 14.59
N THR A 180 -26.90 18.52 14.11
CA THR A 180 -27.68 19.46 13.28
C THR A 180 -27.77 18.98 11.83
N THR A 181 -26.64 18.50 11.26
CA THR A 181 -26.60 18.02 9.88
C THR A 181 -26.83 16.52 9.76
N LYS A 182 -26.90 15.80 10.89
CA LYS A 182 -27.04 14.34 10.95
C LYS A 182 -25.90 13.61 10.23
N VAL A 183 -24.69 14.16 10.31
CA VAL A 183 -23.49 13.60 9.64
C VAL A 183 -22.54 13.03 10.69
N ILE A 184 -22.15 11.78 10.49
CA ILE A 184 -21.05 11.12 11.21
C ILE A 184 -19.79 11.24 10.36
N THR A 185 -18.74 11.84 10.89
CA THR A 185 -17.41 11.85 10.26
C THR A 185 -16.58 10.72 10.80
N ILE A 186 -16.32 9.70 9.98
CA ILE A 186 -15.57 8.51 10.35
C ILE A 186 -14.09 8.79 10.18
N PRO A 187 -13.27 8.66 11.26
CA PRO A 187 -11.84 8.90 11.19
C PRO A 187 -11.12 7.78 10.42
N VAL A 188 -10.00 8.11 9.80
CA VAL A 188 -9.06 7.13 9.27
C VAL A 188 -8.06 6.78 10.37
N THR A 189 -8.14 5.55 10.89
CA THR A 189 -7.27 5.06 11.97
C THR A 189 -6.47 3.85 11.48
N THR A 190 -5.16 3.91 11.63
CA THR A 190 -4.28 2.78 11.23
C THR A 190 -4.67 1.50 11.96
N GLY A 191 -4.88 0.43 11.22
CA GLY A 191 -5.24 -0.88 11.77
C GLY A 191 -6.70 -1.03 12.18
N ILE A 192 -7.58 -0.07 11.90
CA ILE A 192 -9.01 -0.11 12.23
C ILE A 192 -9.85 0.07 10.95
N ASP A 193 -10.87 -0.75 10.82
CA ASP A 193 -12.02 -0.54 9.94
C ASP A 193 -13.22 -0.15 10.77
N TYR A 194 -13.93 0.90 10.32
CA TYR A 194 -15.20 1.30 10.91
C TYR A 194 -16.34 0.77 10.06
N THR A 195 -17.30 0.11 10.69
CA THR A 195 -18.43 -0.49 9.97
C THR A 195 -19.76 0.06 10.46
N ILE A 196 -20.69 0.23 9.51
CA ILE A 196 -22.12 0.47 9.77
C ILE A 196 -22.87 -0.69 9.10
N ASN A 197 -23.66 -1.43 9.86
CA ASN A 197 -24.36 -2.63 9.38
C ASN A 197 -23.42 -3.63 8.68
N ASN A 198 -22.23 -3.85 9.25
CA ASN A 198 -21.16 -4.71 8.72
C ASN A 198 -20.55 -4.25 7.38
N VAL A 199 -20.84 -3.05 6.92
CA VAL A 199 -20.21 -2.46 5.72
C VAL A 199 -19.17 -1.44 6.15
N VAL A 200 -17.93 -1.58 5.67
CA VAL A 200 -16.85 -0.61 5.95
C VAL A 200 -17.23 0.77 5.41
N ARG A 201 -17.05 1.79 6.23
CA ARG A 201 -17.33 3.19 5.90
C ARG A 201 -16.13 4.07 6.23
N THR A 202 -15.95 5.12 5.45
CA THR A 202 -14.91 6.14 5.64
C THR A 202 -15.49 7.52 5.33
N GLY A 203 -14.93 8.58 5.93
CA GLY A 203 -15.36 9.96 5.69
C GLY A 203 -16.75 10.26 6.23
N ASP A 204 -17.46 11.15 5.58
CA ASP A 204 -18.75 11.66 6.04
C ASP A 204 -19.90 10.74 5.63
N VAL A 205 -20.71 10.34 6.60
CA VAL A 205 -21.91 9.50 6.42
C VAL A 205 -23.12 10.22 7.00
N THR A 206 -24.09 10.55 6.15
CA THR A 206 -25.38 11.10 6.61
C THR A 206 -26.27 9.96 7.08
N ILE A 207 -26.80 10.06 8.29
CA ILE A 207 -27.70 9.07 8.86
C ILE A 207 -29.16 9.53 8.78
N THR A 208 -30.08 8.59 8.72
CA THR A 208 -31.56 8.84 8.69
C THR A 208 -32.29 8.10 9.82
N THR A 209 -31.59 7.32 10.59
CA THR A 209 -32.06 6.56 11.75
C THR A 209 -30.92 6.43 12.74
N ASP A 210 -31.21 6.04 13.96
CA ASP A 210 -30.20 5.69 14.94
C ASP A 210 -29.21 4.70 14.36
N THR A 211 -27.92 5.02 14.47
CA THR A 211 -26.88 4.30 13.76
C THR A 211 -25.74 3.94 14.71
N VAL A 212 -25.35 2.66 14.69
CA VAL A 212 -24.17 2.17 15.40
C VAL A 212 -22.98 2.12 14.45
N VAL A 213 -21.89 2.75 14.86
CA VAL A 213 -20.57 2.58 14.20
C VAL A 213 -19.75 1.64 15.06
N GLU A 214 -19.28 0.55 14.48
CA GLU A 214 -18.44 -0.45 15.14
C GLU A 214 -17.02 -0.39 14.57
N ALA A 215 -15.99 -0.38 15.43
CA ALA A 215 -14.59 -0.47 15.05
C ALA A 215 -14.13 -1.94 15.07
N LYS A 216 -13.57 -2.40 13.96
CA LYS A 216 -13.00 -3.75 13.80
C LYS A 216 -11.50 -3.66 13.51
N PRO A 217 -10.68 -4.53 14.13
CA PRO A 217 -9.26 -4.55 13.81
C PRO A 217 -9.06 -5.13 12.41
N LYS A 218 -8.16 -4.51 11.63
CA LYS A 218 -7.67 -5.06 10.37
C LYS A 218 -6.78 -6.28 10.61
N ALA A 219 -6.53 -7.06 9.55
CA ALA A 219 -5.57 -8.16 9.60
C ALA A 219 -4.21 -7.68 10.14
N GLY A 220 -3.59 -8.48 11.01
CA GLY A 220 -2.36 -8.12 11.71
C GLY A 220 -2.54 -7.19 12.92
N TYR A 221 -3.78 -6.78 13.25
CA TYR A 221 -4.08 -5.93 14.40
C TYR A 221 -5.05 -6.58 15.38
N LYS A 222 -5.04 -6.12 16.61
CA LYS A 222 -6.05 -6.39 17.66
C LYS A 222 -6.45 -5.10 18.35
N LEU A 223 -7.64 -5.08 18.92
CA LEU A 223 -8.04 -3.99 19.82
C LEU A 223 -7.42 -4.17 21.19
N PRO A 224 -7.13 -3.08 21.94
CA PRO A 224 -6.81 -3.17 23.36
C PRO A 224 -7.92 -3.88 24.14
N VAL A 225 -7.54 -4.57 25.23
CA VAL A 225 -8.49 -5.35 26.07
C VAL A 225 -9.59 -4.46 26.65
N VAL A 226 -9.26 -3.21 26.96
CA VAL A 226 -10.20 -2.21 27.47
C VAL A 226 -10.20 -1.05 26.46
N THR A 227 -11.20 -1.03 25.57
CA THR A 227 -11.40 0.06 24.61
C THR A 227 -12.86 0.13 24.19
N ASP A 228 -13.35 1.33 23.96
CA ASP A 228 -14.63 1.52 23.27
C ASP A 228 -14.45 1.15 21.80
N LYS A 229 -15.33 0.32 21.29
CA LYS A 229 -15.29 -0.19 19.92
C LYS A 229 -16.59 0.02 19.16
N ASP A 230 -17.63 0.47 19.82
CA ASP A 230 -18.94 0.69 19.25
C ASP A 230 -19.59 1.97 19.84
N TRP A 231 -20.16 2.80 18.98
CA TRP A 231 -20.79 4.07 19.35
C TRP A 231 -22.15 4.19 18.69
N LEU A 232 -23.16 4.49 19.51
CA LEU A 232 -24.51 4.79 19.06
C LEU A 232 -24.64 6.31 18.78
N PHE A 233 -25.10 6.66 17.60
CA PHE A 233 -25.45 8.01 17.20
C PHE A 233 -26.94 8.08 16.95
N GLU A 234 -27.64 8.91 17.76
CA GLU A 234 -29.07 9.09 17.69
C GLU A 234 -29.45 10.09 16.58
N PHE A 235 -30.47 9.74 15.80
CA PHE A 235 -30.96 10.58 14.70
C PHE A 235 -31.85 11.72 15.17
#